data_ff0a0ec95abd83a7b97758c4502bf94c
#
_entry.id   ff0a0ec95abd83a7b97758c4502bf94c
#
_cell.length_a   1.000
_cell.length_b   1.000
_cell.length_c   1.000
_cell.angle_alpha   90.00
_cell.angle_beta   90.00
_cell.angle_gamma   90.00
#
_symmetry.space_group_name_H-M   'P 1'
#
loop_
_entity.id
_entity.type
_entity.pdbx_description
1 polymer ?
#
loop_
_entity_poly.entity_id
_entity_poly.type
_entity_poly.pdbx_seq_one_letter_code
_entity_poly.pdbx_strand_id
1 'polypeptide(L)'
;TRDEADSLENYAITHGINRGKWLRPFPYGDDAADMDELRVRLISPVEALRDALRRAKTAGDSVEAIFRFLEDTNAYDRLMAREEALLSRGMAAEATQNRQVWTILMTLLDQLYALLSTQKANQRDLARFVESGLTGASISSLPPQPDTVMIGEAGHLMTGRIDALLVMGMQDGALGSTADSLLSETERRTLCDLAQRAI
;
A
#
# COMPACT_ATOMS: atom_id res chain seq x y z
N THR A 1 4.72 12.91 17.89
CA THR A 1 3.26 13.20 17.90
C THR A 1 2.90 14.04 16.66
N ARG A 2 1.59 14.23 16.41
CA ARG A 2 1.13 15.08 15.31
C ARG A 2 1.52 16.55 15.54
N ASP A 3 1.35 17.02 16.77
CA ASP A 3 1.67 18.39 17.14
C ASP A 3 3.18 18.71 16.96
N GLU A 4 4.05 17.76 17.25
CA GLU A 4 5.49 17.88 16.99
C GLU A 4 5.80 17.96 15.49
N ALA A 5 5.10 17.18 14.67
CA ALA A 5 5.26 17.23 13.21
C ALA A 5 4.79 18.56 12.65
N ASP A 6 3.62 19.03 13.09
CA ASP A 6 3.05 20.33 12.68
C ASP A 6 3.96 21.49 13.12
N SER A 7 4.56 21.44 14.32
CA SER A 7 5.53 22.43 14.80
C SER A 7 6.79 22.46 13.95
N LEU A 8 7.33 21.28 13.64
CA LEU A 8 8.54 21.16 12.82
C LEU A 8 8.28 21.63 11.37
N GLU A 9 7.11 21.33 10.82
CA GLU A 9 6.70 21.81 9.50
C GLU A 9 6.59 23.32 9.46
N ASN A 10 5.92 23.94 10.43
CA ASN A 10 5.79 25.37 10.55
C ASN A 10 7.15 26.06 10.67
N TYR A 11 8.05 25.52 11.49
CA TYR A 11 9.40 26.01 11.61
C TYR A 11 10.14 25.93 10.27
N ALA A 12 10.06 24.80 9.59
CA ALA A 12 10.71 24.60 8.30
C ALA A 12 10.21 25.59 7.23
N ILE A 13 8.91 25.85 7.20
CA ILE A 13 8.30 26.82 6.29
C ILE A 13 8.77 28.24 6.63
N THR A 14 8.68 28.63 7.91
CA THR A 14 9.03 29.97 8.38
C THR A 14 10.49 30.33 8.07
N HIS A 15 11.41 29.38 8.26
CA HIS A 15 12.85 29.60 8.08
C HIS A 15 13.40 29.12 6.73
N GLY A 16 12.51 28.70 5.82
CA GLY A 16 12.89 28.22 4.48
C GLY A 16 13.85 27.03 4.52
N ILE A 17 13.61 26.08 5.45
CA ILE A 17 14.38 24.85 5.59
C ILE A 17 13.97 23.89 4.46
N ASN A 18 14.90 23.61 3.57
CA ASN A 18 14.64 22.70 2.46
C ASN A 18 15.89 21.89 2.10
N ARG A 19 15.70 20.76 1.41
CA ARG A 19 16.79 19.91 0.88
C ARG A 19 17.88 19.63 1.92
N GLY A 20 19.14 19.95 1.61
CA GLY A 20 20.30 19.69 2.46
C GLY A 20 20.34 20.48 3.78
N LYS A 21 19.45 21.46 3.97
CA LYS A 21 19.35 22.18 5.26
C LYS A 21 18.82 21.27 6.38
N TRP A 22 18.04 20.24 6.05
CA TRP A 22 17.58 19.23 7.00
C TRP A 22 18.72 18.40 7.64
N LEU A 23 19.88 18.38 6.99
CA LEU A 23 21.07 17.64 7.44
C LEU A 23 22.01 18.50 8.32
N ARG A 24 21.59 19.70 8.65
CA ARG A 24 22.38 20.65 9.45
C ARG A 24 21.58 21.11 10.65
N PRO A 25 22.22 21.49 11.75
CA PRO A 25 21.52 22.07 12.89
C PRO A 25 20.70 23.29 12.50
N PHE A 26 19.57 23.44 13.14
CA PHE A 26 18.66 24.57 12.91
C PHE A 26 19.15 25.78 13.69
N PRO A 27 19.45 26.92 13.03
CA PRO A 27 20.11 28.04 13.69
C PRO A 27 19.19 29.22 14.03
N TYR A 28 17.86 29.12 13.75
CA TYR A 28 16.98 30.27 13.75
C TYR A 28 15.93 30.22 14.86
N GLY A 29 15.73 31.35 15.58
CA GLY A 29 14.65 31.49 16.57
C GLY A 29 15.05 30.99 17.97
N ASP A 30 14.22 31.34 18.95
CA ASP A 30 14.42 30.96 20.35
C ASP A 30 14.11 29.46 20.59
N ASP A 31 13.35 28.86 19.73
CA ASP A 31 12.95 27.45 19.72
C ASP A 31 13.87 26.55 18.87
N ALA A 32 14.96 27.09 18.34
CA ALA A 32 15.88 26.38 17.45
C ALA A 32 16.41 25.08 18.05
N ALA A 33 16.72 25.06 19.34
CA ALA A 33 17.28 23.89 20.04
C ALA A 33 16.22 22.73 20.08
N ASP A 34 14.99 23.05 20.45
CA ASP A 34 13.91 22.07 20.55
C ASP A 34 13.54 21.54 19.15
N MET A 35 13.49 22.42 18.16
CA MET A 35 13.23 22.04 16.76
C MET A 35 14.38 21.21 16.17
N ASP A 36 15.62 21.48 16.58
CA ASP A 36 16.78 20.69 16.15
C ASP A 36 16.77 19.29 16.77
N GLU A 37 16.33 19.14 18.01
CA GLU A 37 16.15 17.83 18.64
C GLU A 37 15.08 17.02 17.90
N LEU A 38 13.94 17.64 17.57
CA LEU A 38 12.89 17.01 16.76
C LEU A 38 13.41 16.61 15.37
N ARG A 39 14.19 17.51 14.74
CA ARG A 39 14.84 17.23 13.46
C ARG A 39 15.74 16.00 13.54
N VAL A 40 16.63 15.95 14.52
CA VAL A 40 17.57 14.82 14.71
C VAL A 40 16.79 13.53 14.87
N ARG A 41 15.77 13.51 15.75
CA ARG A 41 14.93 12.32 15.97
C ARG A 41 14.23 11.84 14.70
N LEU A 42 13.79 12.77 13.84
CA LEU A 42 13.10 12.44 12.59
C LEU A 42 14.06 12.02 11.48
N ILE A 43 15.19 12.71 11.34
CA ILE A 43 16.09 12.56 10.19
C ILE A 43 17.14 11.46 10.40
N SER A 44 17.58 11.20 11.64
CA SER A 44 18.61 10.21 11.91
C SER A 44 18.31 8.81 11.34
N PRO A 45 17.11 8.25 11.48
CA PRO A 45 16.81 6.93 10.89
C PRO A 45 16.88 6.96 9.36
N VAL A 46 16.45 8.07 8.73
CA VAL A 46 16.49 8.24 7.27
C VAL A 46 17.92 8.37 6.78
N GLU A 47 18.77 9.11 7.51
CA GLU A 47 20.20 9.21 7.20
C GLU A 47 20.90 7.87 7.33
N ALA A 48 20.62 7.14 8.41
CA ALA A 48 21.17 5.80 8.64
C ALA A 48 20.79 4.84 7.49
N LEU A 49 19.52 4.84 7.08
CA LEU A 49 19.07 4.07 5.90
C LEU A 49 19.79 4.49 4.63
N ARG A 50 19.87 5.80 4.35
CA ARG A 50 20.55 6.32 3.17
C ARG A 50 22.01 5.87 3.12
N ASP A 51 22.71 5.97 4.24
CA ASP A 51 24.11 5.63 4.32
C ASP A 51 24.35 4.11 4.29
N ALA A 52 23.42 3.31 4.85
CA ALA A 52 23.44 1.87 4.71
C ALA A 52 23.25 1.44 3.25
N LEU A 53 22.24 2.01 2.56
CA LEU A 53 22.00 1.75 1.14
C LEU A 53 23.19 2.15 0.24
N ARG A 54 23.89 3.24 0.57
CA ARG A 54 25.11 3.66 -0.16
C ARG A 54 26.27 2.70 0.03
N ARG A 55 26.38 2.08 1.20
CA ARG A 55 27.45 1.12 1.53
C ARG A 55 27.11 -0.30 1.08
N ALA A 56 25.85 -0.58 0.79
CA ALA A 56 25.39 -1.89 0.36
C ALA A 56 26.11 -2.33 -0.92
N LYS A 57 26.66 -3.52 -0.90
CA LYS A 57 27.33 -4.14 -2.05
C LYS A 57 26.38 -5.08 -2.79
N THR A 58 25.50 -5.71 -2.07
CA THR A 58 24.50 -6.65 -2.58
C THR A 58 23.08 -6.12 -2.40
N ALA A 59 22.15 -6.69 -3.15
CA ALA A 59 20.73 -6.39 -2.94
C ALA A 59 20.26 -6.89 -1.56
N GLY A 60 20.85 -7.99 -1.05
CA GLY A 60 20.61 -8.47 0.31
C GLY A 60 20.95 -7.42 1.36
N ASP A 61 22.15 -6.80 1.28
CA ASP A 61 22.55 -5.72 2.19
C ASP A 61 21.53 -4.56 2.17
N SER A 62 20.96 -4.28 0.99
CA SER A 62 19.97 -3.22 0.82
C SER A 62 18.62 -3.57 1.43
N VAL A 63 18.18 -4.81 1.30
CA VAL A 63 16.94 -5.30 1.95
C VAL A 63 17.10 -5.31 3.47
N GLU A 64 18.25 -5.76 3.98
CA GLU A 64 18.54 -5.70 5.42
C GLU A 64 18.55 -4.26 5.95
N ALA A 65 19.07 -3.30 5.17
CA ALA A 65 19.06 -1.89 5.55
C ALA A 65 17.61 -1.36 5.66
N ILE A 66 16.72 -1.75 4.75
CA ILE A 66 15.28 -1.40 4.82
C ILE A 66 14.65 -2.04 6.07
N PHE A 67 14.93 -3.30 6.35
CA PHE A 67 14.39 -3.98 7.52
C PHE A 67 14.82 -3.30 8.82
N ARG A 68 16.13 -2.98 8.97
CA ARG A 68 16.65 -2.23 10.13
C ARG A 68 15.99 -0.86 10.28
N PHE A 69 15.75 -0.16 9.19
CA PHE A 69 15.01 1.11 9.25
C PHE A 69 13.60 0.95 9.80
N LEU A 70 12.89 -0.13 9.45
CA LEU A 70 11.58 -0.44 10.00
C LEU A 70 11.65 -0.75 11.50
N GLU A 71 12.71 -1.43 11.95
CA GLU A 71 12.96 -1.67 13.38
C GLU A 71 13.30 -0.38 14.12
N ASP A 72 14.26 0.42 13.64
CA ASP A 72 14.70 1.67 14.26
C ASP A 72 13.58 2.70 14.39
N THR A 73 12.60 2.66 13.47
CA THR A 73 11.42 3.52 13.51
C THR A 73 10.26 2.92 14.31
N ASN A 74 10.42 1.74 14.89
CA ASN A 74 9.36 0.99 15.58
C ASN A 74 8.09 0.87 14.72
N ALA A 75 8.26 0.59 13.41
CA ALA A 75 7.16 0.57 12.46
C ALA A 75 6.09 -0.47 12.81
N TYR A 76 6.50 -1.64 13.28
CA TYR A 76 5.59 -2.70 13.70
C TYR A 76 4.72 -2.28 14.90
N ASP A 77 5.35 -1.77 15.97
CA ASP A 77 4.63 -1.38 17.18
C ASP A 77 3.64 -0.24 16.94
N ARG A 78 4.03 0.72 16.07
CA ARG A 78 3.14 1.80 15.63
C ARG A 78 1.95 1.28 14.83
N LEU A 79 2.19 0.28 13.99
CA LEU A 79 1.13 -0.36 13.20
C LEU A 79 0.15 -1.12 14.10
N MET A 80 0.66 -1.84 15.10
CA MET A 80 -0.16 -2.55 16.09
C MET A 80 -0.96 -1.59 16.96
N ALA A 81 -0.36 -0.51 17.44
CA ALA A 81 -1.07 0.52 18.18
C ALA A 81 -2.19 1.17 17.35
N ARG A 82 -1.96 1.38 16.04
CA ARG A 82 -2.99 1.85 15.14
C ARG A 82 -4.12 0.83 14.97
N GLU A 83 -3.81 -0.46 14.87
CA GLU A 83 -4.80 -1.52 14.78
C GLU A 83 -5.70 -1.53 16.02
N GLU A 84 -5.11 -1.45 17.21
CA GLU A 84 -5.86 -1.38 18.48
C GLU A 84 -6.76 -0.15 18.55
N ALA A 85 -6.25 1.00 18.12
CA ALA A 85 -7.03 2.23 18.03
C ALA A 85 -8.20 2.13 17.02
N LEU A 86 -8.05 1.40 15.93
CA LEU A 86 -9.12 1.14 14.96
C LEU A 86 -10.17 0.20 15.54
N LEU A 87 -9.74 -0.88 16.22
CA LEU A 87 -10.63 -1.83 16.88
C LEU A 87 -11.46 -1.16 18.00
N SER A 88 -10.84 -0.31 18.80
CA SER A 88 -11.54 0.44 19.86
C SER A 88 -12.61 1.40 19.33
N ARG A 89 -12.49 1.81 18.06
CA ARG A 89 -13.45 2.66 17.35
C ARG A 89 -14.49 1.84 16.55
N GLY A 90 -14.45 0.51 16.63
CA GLY A 90 -15.36 -0.37 15.89
C GLY A 90 -15.00 -0.55 14.40
N MET A 91 -13.82 -0.12 13.98
CA MET A 91 -13.36 -0.15 12.59
C MET A 91 -12.59 -1.46 12.30
N ALA A 92 -13.27 -2.60 12.44
CA ALA A 92 -12.63 -3.92 12.35
C ALA A 92 -12.09 -4.24 10.95
N ALA A 93 -12.75 -3.76 9.90
CA ALA A 93 -12.31 -3.96 8.53
C ALA A 93 -10.97 -3.25 8.26
N GLU A 94 -10.86 -2.00 8.66
CA GLU A 94 -9.65 -1.19 8.54
C GLU A 94 -8.52 -1.72 9.42
N ALA A 95 -8.85 -2.23 10.61
CA ALA A 95 -7.87 -2.90 11.47
C ALA A 95 -7.28 -4.14 10.80
N THR A 96 -8.10 -4.96 10.16
CA THR A 96 -7.65 -6.13 9.41
C THR A 96 -6.78 -5.74 8.20
N GLN A 97 -7.19 -4.72 7.46
CA GLN A 97 -6.39 -4.19 6.35
C GLN A 97 -5.02 -3.69 6.84
N ASN A 98 -5.00 -2.98 7.97
CA ASN A 98 -3.77 -2.48 8.57
C ASN A 98 -2.78 -3.61 8.90
N ARG A 99 -3.26 -4.75 9.41
CA ARG A 99 -2.43 -5.94 9.68
C ARG A 99 -1.90 -6.57 8.39
N GLN A 100 -2.71 -6.63 7.33
CA GLN A 100 -2.30 -7.18 6.04
C GLN A 100 -1.13 -6.41 5.42
N VAL A 101 -1.09 -5.09 5.59
CA VAL A 101 0.01 -4.24 5.09
C VAL A 101 1.36 -4.73 5.59
N TRP A 102 1.48 -5.05 6.88
CA TRP A 102 2.73 -5.56 7.44
C TRP A 102 3.11 -6.91 6.83
N THR A 103 2.16 -7.82 6.75
CA THR A 103 2.40 -9.15 6.18
C THR A 103 2.86 -9.07 4.72
N ILE A 104 2.22 -8.21 3.92
CA ILE A 104 2.58 -7.97 2.52
C ILE A 104 4.01 -7.43 2.43
N LEU A 105 4.34 -6.42 3.23
CA LEU A 105 5.66 -5.80 3.23
C LEU A 105 6.75 -6.82 3.60
N MET A 106 6.56 -7.57 4.69
CA MET A 106 7.53 -8.59 5.11
C MET A 106 7.69 -9.69 4.07
N THR A 107 6.59 -10.19 3.53
CA THR A 107 6.63 -11.21 2.47
C THR A 107 7.39 -10.71 1.24
N LEU A 108 7.19 -9.45 0.86
CA LEU A 108 7.91 -8.85 -0.26
C LEU A 108 9.41 -8.74 0.02
N LEU A 109 9.79 -8.26 1.22
CA LEU A 109 11.20 -8.17 1.60
C LEU A 109 11.88 -9.54 1.65
N ASP A 110 11.20 -10.56 2.19
CA ASP A 110 11.70 -11.94 2.21
C ASP A 110 11.91 -12.50 0.80
N GLN A 111 10.96 -12.26 -0.11
CA GLN A 111 11.08 -12.67 -1.51
C GLN A 111 12.24 -11.95 -2.22
N LEU A 112 12.39 -10.67 -2.02
CA LEU A 112 13.49 -9.89 -2.60
C LEU A 112 14.84 -10.39 -2.06
N TYR A 113 14.93 -10.69 -0.76
CA TYR A 113 16.14 -11.26 -0.16
C TYR A 113 16.45 -12.64 -0.73
N ALA A 114 15.48 -13.55 -0.77
CA ALA A 114 15.64 -14.90 -1.27
C ALA A 114 16.10 -14.95 -2.74
N LEU A 115 15.57 -14.05 -3.58
CA LEU A 115 15.84 -14.05 -5.02
C LEU A 115 17.08 -13.25 -5.42
N LEU A 116 17.36 -12.15 -4.70
CA LEU A 116 18.33 -11.15 -5.14
C LEU A 116 19.50 -10.94 -4.16
N SER A 117 19.57 -11.65 -3.03
CA SER A 117 20.52 -11.38 -1.95
C SER A 117 21.98 -11.33 -2.41
N THR A 118 22.36 -12.18 -3.37
CA THR A 118 23.73 -12.24 -3.91
C THR A 118 23.98 -11.32 -5.12
N GLN A 119 22.92 -10.70 -5.67
CA GLN A 119 23.04 -9.81 -6.81
C GLN A 119 23.69 -8.48 -6.38
N LYS A 120 24.40 -7.85 -7.32
CA LYS A 120 25.00 -6.55 -7.07
C LYS A 120 23.91 -5.53 -6.73
N ALA A 121 24.14 -4.73 -5.68
CA ALA A 121 23.21 -3.69 -5.26
C ALA A 121 22.97 -2.68 -6.40
N ASN A 122 21.70 -2.48 -6.74
CA ASN A 122 21.24 -1.41 -7.60
C ASN A 122 19.99 -0.79 -6.96
N GLN A 123 20.17 0.36 -6.33
CA GLN A 123 19.11 1.03 -5.56
C GLN A 123 17.90 1.39 -6.42
N ARG A 124 18.10 1.75 -7.69
CA ARG A 124 17.02 2.10 -8.61
C ARG A 124 16.16 0.88 -8.96
N ASP A 125 16.79 -0.24 -9.21
CA ASP A 125 16.08 -1.47 -9.55
C ASP A 125 15.37 -2.02 -8.31
N LEU A 126 16.02 -1.98 -7.13
CA LEU A 126 15.39 -2.35 -5.87
C LEU A 126 14.14 -1.51 -5.59
N ALA A 127 14.22 -0.18 -5.78
CA ALA A 127 13.07 0.70 -5.60
C ALA A 127 11.91 0.33 -6.54
N ARG A 128 12.21 0.01 -7.81
CA ARG A 128 11.20 -0.46 -8.78
C ARG A 128 10.58 -1.80 -8.39
N PHE A 129 11.38 -2.73 -7.88
CA PHE A 129 10.87 -4.02 -7.41
C PHE A 129 9.95 -3.86 -6.22
N VAL A 130 10.33 -3.04 -5.24
CA VAL A 130 9.48 -2.72 -4.08
C VAL A 130 8.19 -2.04 -4.54
N GLU A 131 8.27 -1.03 -5.39
CA GLU A 131 7.11 -0.31 -5.92
C GLU A 131 6.17 -1.26 -6.69
N SER A 132 6.72 -2.09 -7.59
CA SER A 132 5.94 -3.05 -8.37
C SER A 132 5.30 -4.12 -7.49
N GLY A 133 6.03 -4.64 -6.49
CA GLY A 133 5.51 -5.63 -5.56
C GLY A 133 4.38 -5.08 -4.69
N LEU A 134 4.51 -3.85 -4.20
CA LEU A 134 3.46 -3.19 -3.41
C LEU A 134 2.24 -2.81 -4.27
N THR A 135 2.46 -2.35 -5.50
CA THR A 135 1.36 -2.01 -6.42
C THR A 135 0.57 -3.25 -6.86
N GLY A 136 1.26 -4.39 -7.02
CA GLY A 136 0.62 -5.67 -7.36
C GLY A 136 -0.06 -6.37 -6.18
N ALA A 137 0.19 -5.90 -4.95
CA ALA A 137 -0.43 -6.48 -3.77
C ALA A 137 -1.87 -6.01 -3.62
N SER A 138 -2.79 -6.96 -3.44
CA SER A 138 -4.18 -6.65 -3.13
C SER A 138 -4.45 -6.83 -1.64
N ILE A 139 -5.01 -5.80 -1.00
CA ILE A 139 -5.51 -5.87 0.35
C ILE A 139 -6.96 -6.37 0.27
N SER A 140 -7.19 -7.61 0.71
CA SER A 140 -8.54 -8.15 0.77
C SER A 140 -9.34 -7.47 1.88
N SER A 141 -10.50 -6.91 1.53
CA SER A 141 -11.49 -6.60 2.53
C SER A 141 -12.03 -7.90 3.13
N LEU A 142 -12.44 -7.88 4.40
CA LEU A 142 -13.13 -9.02 5.01
C LEU A 142 -14.28 -9.45 4.10
N PRO A 143 -14.48 -10.77 3.92
CA PRO A 143 -15.68 -11.22 3.23
C PRO A 143 -16.90 -10.60 3.93
N PRO A 144 -17.91 -10.15 3.18
CA PRO A 144 -19.10 -9.54 3.76
C PRO A 144 -19.71 -10.47 4.81
N GLN A 145 -20.04 -9.91 5.97
CA GLN A 145 -20.73 -10.67 6.99
C GLN A 145 -22.10 -11.10 6.47
N PRO A 146 -22.69 -12.22 6.99
CA PRO A 146 -23.95 -12.75 6.46
C PRO A 146 -25.12 -11.76 6.42
N ASP A 147 -25.07 -10.69 7.22
CA ASP A 147 -26.13 -9.68 7.35
C ASP A 147 -25.73 -8.30 6.82
N THR A 148 -24.93 -8.23 5.76
CA THR A 148 -24.50 -6.97 5.17
C THR A 148 -25.10 -6.74 3.78
N VAL A 149 -25.42 -5.48 3.48
CA VAL A 149 -25.79 -5.05 2.15
C VAL A 149 -24.51 -4.85 1.33
N MET A 150 -24.35 -5.61 0.26
CA MET A 150 -23.23 -5.44 -0.68
C MET A 150 -23.62 -4.41 -1.73
N ILE A 151 -22.74 -3.42 -1.95
CA ILE A 151 -22.89 -2.40 -2.98
C ILE A 151 -21.68 -2.50 -3.90
N GLY A 152 -21.91 -2.56 -5.19
CA GLY A 152 -20.83 -2.61 -6.17
C GLY A 152 -21.32 -2.64 -7.61
N GLU A 153 -20.39 -2.62 -8.54
CA GLU A 153 -20.69 -2.69 -9.97
C GLU A 153 -21.04 -4.11 -10.41
N ALA A 154 -22.04 -4.24 -11.30
CA ALA A 154 -22.59 -5.52 -11.74
C ALA A 154 -21.55 -6.50 -12.32
N GLY A 155 -20.46 -5.99 -12.91
CA GLY A 155 -19.39 -6.82 -13.48
C GLY A 155 -18.30 -7.25 -12.49
N HIS A 156 -18.26 -6.66 -11.29
CA HIS A 156 -17.20 -6.87 -10.30
C HIS A 156 -17.70 -7.52 -8.99
N LEU A 157 -19.01 -7.63 -8.81
CA LEU A 157 -19.60 -8.29 -7.65
C LEU A 157 -19.60 -9.82 -7.84
N MET A 158 -18.73 -10.49 -7.08
CA MET A 158 -18.82 -11.94 -6.91
C MET A 158 -19.71 -12.23 -5.69
N THR A 159 -20.97 -12.55 -5.93
CA THR A 159 -21.94 -12.88 -4.88
C THR A 159 -22.21 -14.38 -4.87
N GLY A 160 -22.30 -14.95 -3.66
CA GLY A 160 -22.91 -16.25 -3.48
C GLY A 160 -24.44 -16.18 -3.60
N ARG A 161 -25.16 -16.97 -2.79
CA ARG A 161 -26.62 -16.89 -2.71
C ARG A 161 -27.02 -15.54 -2.12
N ILE A 162 -27.88 -14.81 -2.82
CA ILE A 162 -28.47 -13.55 -2.38
C ILE A 162 -29.99 -13.67 -2.30
N ASP A 163 -30.61 -13.08 -1.30
CA ASP A 163 -32.06 -13.12 -1.10
C ASP A 163 -32.76 -11.98 -1.86
N ALA A 164 -32.11 -10.84 -2.02
CA ALA A 164 -32.64 -9.71 -2.77
C ALA A 164 -31.53 -8.99 -3.54
N LEU A 165 -31.82 -8.61 -4.78
CA LEU A 165 -30.94 -7.81 -5.65
C LEU A 165 -31.66 -6.53 -6.05
N LEU A 166 -31.04 -5.39 -5.75
CA LEU A 166 -31.49 -4.09 -6.23
C LEU A 166 -30.48 -3.57 -7.27
N VAL A 167 -30.95 -3.43 -8.51
CA VAL A 167 -30.13 -2.89 -9.61
C VAL A 167 -30.56 -1.48 -9.91
N MET A 168 -29.62 -0.53 -9.81
CA MET A 168 -29.87 0.89 -10.05
C MET A 168 -29.17 1.33 -11.35
N GLY A 169 -29.72 2.34 -12.02
CA GLY A 169 -29.12 2.89 -13.24
C GLY A 169 -29.27 2.02 -14.48
N MET A 170 -30.28 1.14 -14.51
CA MET A 170 -30.58 0.30 -15.66
C MET A 170 -31.20 1.12 -16.79
N GLN A 171 -30.35 1.67 -17.62
CA GLN A 171 -30.75 2.29 -18.88
C GLN A 171 -30.28 1.43 -20.05
N ASP A 172 -30.84 1.68 -21.23
CA ASP A 172 -30.47 0.92 -22.44
C ASP A 172 -28.97 1.02 -22.71
N GLY A 173 -28.29 -0.14 -22.85
CA GLY A 173 -26.83 -0.23 -22.98
C GLY A 173 -26.01 -0.23 -21.66
N ALA A 174 -26.64 -0.14 -20.48
CA ALA A 174 -25.91 -0.11 -19.21
C ALA A 174 -25.24 -1.45 -18.85
N LEU A 175 -25.78 -2.58 -19.28
CA LEU A 175 -25.23 -3.92 -19.07
C LEU A 175 -24.58 -4.48 -20.35
N GLY A 176 -23.41 -3.92 -20.65
CA GLY A 176 -22.56 -4.43 -21.73
C GLY A 176 -22.92 -3.90 -23.12
N SER A 177 -21.92 -3.47 -23.84
CA SER A 177 -22.05 -3.26 -25.29
C SER A 177 -21.78 -4.59 -25.98
N THR A 178 -22.62 -4.93 -26.95
CA THR A 178 -22.44 -6.09 -27.82
C THR A 178 -21.24 -5.96 -28.77
N ALA A 179 -20.46 -4.88 -28.65
CA ALA A 179 -19.42 -4.50 -29.60
C ALA A 179 -18.08 -5.24 -29.44
N ASP A 180 -17.81 -5.88 -28.29
CA ASP A 180 -16.52 -6.55 -28.02
C ASP A 180 -16.60 -8.08 -27.95
N SER A 181 -17.69 -8.68 -28.36
CA SER A 181 -17.79 -10.14 -28.44
C SER A 181 -17.16 -10.65 -29.74
N LEU A 182 -16.24 -11.63 -29.65
CA LEU A 182 -15.65 -12.32 -30.81
C LEU A 182 -16.69 -12.99 -31.69
N LEU A 183 -17.88 -13.21 -31.18
CA LEU A 183 -19.04 -13.79 -31.88
C LEU A 183 -20.26 -12.90 -31.69
N SER A 184 -20.94 -12.57 -32.76
CA SER A 184 -22.26 -11.93 -32.70
C SER A 184 -23.29 -12.86 -32.04
N GLU A 185 -24.36 -12.30 -31.47
CA GLU A 185 -25.43 -13.08 -30.84
C GLU A 185 -26.05 -14.10 -31.82
N THR A 186 -26.11 -13.73 -33.09
CA THR A 186 -26.64 -14.63 -34.17
C THR A 186 -25.69 -15.81 -34.39
N GLU A 187 -24.39 -15.59 -34.43
CA GLU A 187 -23.38 -16.65 -34.57
C GLU A 187 -23.36 -17.56 -33.34
N ARG A 188 -23.47 -16.99 -32.15
CA ARG A 188 -23.56 -17.75 -30.90
C ARG A 188 -24.79 -18.68 -30.87
N ARG A 189 -25.95 -18.17 -31.24
CA ARG A 189 -27.20 -18.99 -31.36
C ARG A 189 -27.02 -20.09 -32.37
N THR A 190 -26.49 -19.79 -33.55
CA THR A 190 -26.23 -20.80 -34.59
C THR A 190 -25.28 -21.89 -34.10
N LEU A 191 -24.23 -21.56 -33.37
CA LEU A 191 -23.33 -22.55 -32.78
C LEU A 191 -24.00 -23.39 -31.71
N CYS A 192 -24.86 -22.81 -30.87
CA CYS A 192 -25.60 -23.54 -29.86
C CYS A 192 -26.57 -24.53 -30.51
N ASP A 193 -27.30 -24.13 -31.59
CA ASP A 193 -28.22 -24.98 -32.33
C ASP A 193 -27.49 -26.13 -33.04
N LEU A 194 -26.30 -25.86 -33.60
CA LEU A 194 -25.48 -26.91 -34.22
C LEU A 194 -24.94 -27.90 -33.17
N ALA A 195 -24.50 -27.42 -32.01
CA ALA A 195 -24.05 -28.30 -30.94
C ALA A 195 -25.14 -29.18 -30.37
N GLN A 196 -26.39 -28.70 -30.28
CA GLN A 196 -27.55 -29.51 -29.84
C GLN A 196 -27.99 -30.56 -30.88
N ARG A 197 -27.68 -30.34 -32.16
CA ARG A 197 -27.98 -31.32 -33.22
C ARG A 197 -26.90 -32.37 -33.41
N ALA A 198 -25.74 -32.20 -32.77
CA ALA A 198 -24.62 -33.14 -32.87
C ALA A 198 -24.55 -34.17 -31.73
N ILE A 199 -25.52 -34.11 -30.79
CA ILE A 199 -25.78 -35.08 -29.72
C ILE A 199 -27.00 -35.89 -30.04
#